data_c3d2145a8de1b19032e531e702d28fb1
#
_entry.id   c3d2145a8de1b19032e531e702d28fb1
#
_cell.length_a   1.000
_cell.length_b   1.000
_cell.length_c   1.000
_cell.angle_alpha   90.00
_cell.angle_beta   90.00
_cell.angle_gamma   90.00
#
_symmetry.space_group_name_H-M   'P 1'
#
loop_
_entity.id
_entity.type
_entity.pdbx_description
1 polymer ?
#
loop_
_entity_poly.entity_id
_entity_poly.type
_entity_poly.pdbx_seq_one_letter_code
_entity_poly.pdbx_strand_id
1 'polypeptide(L)'
;MRIYAHRGASGEFAEGSEAAYLAAIEQGCDGFECDVRLSKDKQIICYHDKDAKRLLNLDLKIADTNYDQLKRVINPLKLEQLLDLAIKSKKDLVIESKHPVPTGGEIERAVHKLLKSRSKEIDQSGIGIFLISFSLLATLRNKKSPHQSGFLINKKFLAKINPTDLVAANIAIIRSDHSFVLNQMRKGKQVIVWTVNDEDDLKLCQDLGVKAVITDYPARARKILGYP
;
A
#
# COMPACT_ATOMS: atom_id res chain seq x y z
N MET A 1 7.25 -15.93 -0.88
CA MET A 1 6.81 -14.63 -0.30
C MET A 1 6.89 -13.56 -1.37
N ARG A 2 5.91 -12.65 -1.51
CA ARG A 2 5.97 -11.52 -2.48
C ARG A 2 6.67 -10.31 -1.88
N ILE A 3 7.27 -9.48 -2.73
CA ILE A 3 7.95 -8.24 -2.38
C ILE A 3 7.20 -7.07 -3.00
N TYR A 4 6.59 -6.22 -2.17
CA TYR A 4 5.88 -5.02 -2.60
C TYR A 4 6.71 -3.77 -2.28
N ALA A 5 6.82 -2.89 -3.27
CA ALA A 5 7.59 -1.66 -3.17
C ALA A 5 6.76 -0.58 -2.44
N HIS A 6 7.19 -0.17 -1.25
CA HIS A 6 6.55 0.84 -0.41
C HIS A 6 6.67 2.23 -1.04
N ARG A 7 5.58 2.73 -1.63
CA ARG A 7 5.57 3.98 -2.40
C ARG A 7 6.59 3.98 -3.55
N GLY A 8 6.79 2.81 -4.19
CA GLY A 8 7.88 2.56 -5.12
C GLY A 8 9.20 2.16 -4.43
N ALA A 9 10.33 2.26 -5.11
CA ALA A 9 11.67 2.06 -4.55
C ALA A 9 12.08 3.30 -3.72
N SER A 10 11.33 3.59 -2.67
CA SER A 10 11.37 4.85 -1.91
C SER A 10 12.63 5.03 -1.07
N GLY A 11 13.41 3.98 -0.86
CA GLY A 11 14.71 4.07 -0.21
C GLY A 11 15.81 4.68 -1.10
N GLU A 12 15.57 4.76 -2.42
CA GLU A 12 16.56 5.26 -3.40
C GLU A 12 15.98 6.42 -4.24
N PHE A 13 14.66 6.53 -4.35
CA PHE A 13 13.94 7.54 -5.13
C PHE A 13 12.94 8.29 -4.26
N ALA A 14 12.48 9.46 -4.73
CA ALA A 14 11.43 10.21 -4.03
C ALA A 14 10.16 9.36 -3.91
N GLU A 15 9.67 9.15 -2.68
CA GLU A 15 8.50 8.31 -2.38
C GLU A 15 7.28 8.72 -3.21
N GLY A 16 6.56 7.76 -3.79
CA GLY A 16 5.33 7.99 -4.54
C GLY A 16 5.51 8.64 -5.91
N SER A 17 6.76 8.91 -6.34
CA SER A 17 7.04 9.45 -7.66
C SER A 17 6.96 8.35 -8.74
N GLU A 18 6.71 8.76 -9.99
CA GLU A 18 6.75 7.85 -11.14
C GLU A 18 8.10 7.14 -11.24
N ALA A 19 9.20 7.88 -11.03
CA ALA A 19 10.55 7.33 -11.03
C ALA A 19 10.73 6.21 -9.99
N ALA A 20 10.18 6.37 -8.77
CA ALA A 20 10.23 5.35 -7.75
C ALA A 20 9.49 4.05 -8.14
N TYR A 21 8.35 4.16 -8.82
CA TYR A 21 7.61 2.99 -9.28
C TYR A 21 8.27 2.33 -10.51
N LEU A 22 8.81 3.10 -11.45
CA LEU A 22 9.57 2.56 -12.57
C LEU A 22 10.82 1.83 -12.08
N ALA A 23 11.59 2.43 -11.17
CA ALA A 23 12.73 1.77 -10.54
C ALA A 23 12.33 0.48 -9.82
N ALA A 24 11.19 0.46 -9.11
CA ALA A 24 10.69 -0.74 -8.46
C ALA A 24 10.40 -1.88 -9.45
N ILE A 25 9.92 -1.56 -10.67
CA ILE A 25 9.74 -2.56 -11.74
C ILE A 25 11.10 -3.14 -12.17
N GLU A 26 12.09 -2.28 -12.44
CA GLU A 26 13.44 -2.68 -12.83
C GLU A 26 14.12 -3.51 -11.74
N GLN A 27 13.86 -3.18 -10.47
CA GLN A 27 14.30 -3.91 -9.30
C GLN A 27 13.54 -5.23 -9.05
N GLY A 28 12.58 -5.58 -9.91
CA GLY A 28 11.90 -6.86 -9.88
C GLY A 28 10.85 -7.01 -8.78
N CYS A 29 10.26 -5.93 -8.25
CA CYS A 29 9.20 -6.05 -7.25
C CYS A 29 8.01 -6.88 -7.80
N ASP A 30 7.23 -7.50 -6.92
CA ASP A 30 6.03 -8.25 -7.30
C ASP A 30 4.78 -7.37 -7.34
N GLY A 31 4.86 -6.18 -6.76
CA GLY A 31 3.75 -5.21 -6.73
C GLY A 31 4.19 -3.89 -6.10
N PHE A 32 3.26 -2.96 -6.11
CA PHE A 32 3.41 -1.63 -5.52
C PHE A 32 2.52 -1.48 -4.30
N GLU A 33 2.99 -0.72 -3.34
CA GLU A 33 2.13 -0.15 -2.31
C GLU A 33 2.06 1.37 -2.52
N CYS A 34 0.88 1.95 -2.28
CA CYS A 34 0.65 3.39 -2.34
C CYS A 34 -0.37 3.86 -1.31
N ASP A 35 -0.14 5.07 -0.80
CA ASP A 35 -1.07 5.82 0.02
C ASP A 35 -1.95 6.71 -0.84
N VAL A 36 -3.26 6.73 -0.63
CA VAL A 36 -4.15 7.59 -1.41
C VAL A 36 -4.89 8.63 -0.59
N ARG A 37 -5.03 9.81 -1.18
CA ARG A 37 -5.80 10.95 -0.67
C ARG A 37 -6.63 11.59 -1.77
N LEU A 38 -7.66 12.34 -1.38
CA LEU A 38 -8.42 13.19 -2.30
C LEU A 38 -7.88 14.61 -2.27
N SER A 39 -7.65 15.19 -3.45
CA SER A 39 -7.50 16.63 -3.62
C SER A 39 -8.85 17.35 -3.38
N LYS A 40 -8.83 18.70 -3.35
CA LYS A 40 -10.04 19.52 -3.22
C LYS A 40 -11.06 19.23 -4.32
N ASP A 41 -10.61 19.06 -5.56
CA ASP A 41 -11.39 18.73 -6.74
C ASP A 41 -11.58 17.21 -6.94
N LYS A 42 -11.39 16.42 -5.85
CA LYS A 42 -11.70 14.99 -5.76
C LYS A 42 -10.87 14.07 -6.67
N GLN A 43 -9.69 14.51 -7.11
CA GLN A 43 -8.76 13.60 -7.75
C GLN A 43 -8.15 12.67 -6.72
N ILE A 44 -8.03 11.38 -7.04
CA ILE A 44 -7.34 10.41 -6.17
C ILE A 44 -5.85 10.48 -6.49
N ILE A 45 -5.06 10.92 -5.53
CA ILE A 45 -3.62 11.08 -5.69
C ILE A 45 -2.84 10.15 -4.76
N CYS A 46 -1.68 9.69 -5.22
CA CYS A 46 -0.74 8.91 -4.42
C CYS A 46 0.12 9.87 -3.59
N TYR A 47 -0.21 10.00 -2.29
CA TYR A 47 0.53 10.87 -1.37
C TYR A 47 0.29 10.46 0.08
N HIS A 48 1.37 10.31 0.87
CA HIS A 48 1.27 9.80 2.24
C HIS A 48 0.67 10.80 3.21
N ASP A 49 1.23 12.01 3.26
CA ASP A 49 0.90 12.99 4.28
C ASP A 49 -0.38 13.78 3.96
N LYS A 50 -0.98 14.39 4.96
CA LYS A 50 -2.12 15.31 4.78
C LYS A 50 -1.73 16.64 4.15
N ASP A 51 -0.43 16.97 4.18
CA ASP A 51 0.16 18.23 3.68
C ASP A 51 1.58 17.97 3.13
N ALA A 52 2.17 18.98 2.50
CA ALA A 52 3.51 18.91 1.92
C ALA A 52 4.64 19.29 2.90
N LYS A 53 4.36 19.39 4.21
CA LYS A 53 5.31 19.92 5.18
C LYS A 53 6.55 19.04 5.36
N ARG A 54 6.36 17.71 5.49
CA ARG A 54 7.48 16.78 5.74
C ARG A 54 8.49 16.75 4.59
N LEU A 55 8.00 16.71 3.35
CA LEU A 55 8.86 16.55 2.18
C LEU A 55 9.41 17.86 1.63
N LEU A 56 8.61 18.96 1.68
CA LEU A 56 8.93 20.21 1.00
C LEU A 56 8.96 21.43 1.93
N ASN A 57 8.69 21.25 3.22
CA ASN A 57 8.53 22.32 4.20
C ASN A 57 7.46 23.38 3.80
N LEU A 58 6.40 22.94 3.09
CA LEU A 58 5.30 23.78 2.64
C LEU A 58 4.02 23.47 3.42
N ASP A 59 3.32 24.51 3.88
CA ASP A 59 1.98 24.39 4.47
C ASP A 59 0.92 24.31 3.36
N LEU A 60 0.99 23.26 2.56
CA LEU A 60 0.09 22.97 1.46
C LEU A 60 -0.73 21.71 1.79
N LYS A 61 -1.99 21.91 2.18
CA LYS A 61 -2.90 20.80 2.53
C LYS A 61 -3.48 20.17 1.30
N ILE A 62 -3.36 18.84 1.19
CA ILE A 62 -3.83 18.07 0.04
C ILE A 62 -5.34 18.24 -0.18
N ALA A 63 -6.14 18.10 0.88
CA ALA A 63 -7.61 18.15 0.78
C ALA A 63 -8.15 19.54 0.43
N ASP A 64 -7.37 20.63 0.64
CA ASP A 64 -7.77 22.01 0.41
C ASP A 64 -7.25 22.54 -0.93
N THR A 65 -6.46 21.75 -1.68
CA THR A 65 -5.76 22.18 -2.90
C THR A 65 -6.23 21.39 -4.12
N ASN A 66 -6.50 22.06 -5.24
CA ASN A 66 -6.86 21.42 -6.51
C ASN A 66 -5.66 20.68 -7.12
N TYR A 67 -5.93 19.61 -7.86
CA TYR A 67 -4.90 18.75 -8.45
C TYR A 67 -3.89 19.51 -9.32
N ASP A 68 -4.35 20.46 -10.15
CA ASP A 68 -3.45 21.24 -11.01
C ASP A 68 -2.41 22.06 -10.22
N GLN A 69 -2.77 22.56 -9.04
CA GLN A 69 -1.83 23.22 -8.15
C GLN A 69 -0.91 22.20 -7.48
N LEU A 70 -1.43 21.07 -7.01
CA LEU A 70 -0.62 19.98 -6.45
C LEU A 70 0.38 19.46 -7.47
N LYS A 71 -0.04 19.29 -8.73
CA LYS A 71 0.84 18.85 -9.83
C LYS A 71 2.03 19.80 -10.05
N ARG A 72 1.81 21.11 -9.98
CA ARG A 72 2.91 22.09 -10.16
C ARG A 72 3.89 22.10 -8.99
N VAL A 73 3.45 21.79 -7.76
CA VAL A 73 4.26 21.94 -6.54
C VAL A 73 4.89 20.62 -6.10
N ILE A 74 4.11 19.54 -6.06
CA ILE A 74 4.55 18.23 -5.55
C ILE A 74 4.52 17.12 -6.62
N ASN A 75 3.91 17.40 -7.77
CA ASN A 75 3.79 16.47 -8.92
C ASN A 75 3.37 15.04 -8.53
N PRO A 76 2.28 14.85 -7.75
CA PRO A 76 1.88 13.52 -7.32
C PRO A 76 1.25 12.74 -8.47
N LEU A 77 1.49 11.42 -8.53
CA LEU A 77 0.74 10.55 -9.43
C LEU A 77 -0.74 10.51 -9.03
N LYS A 78 -1.64 10.44 -10.03
CA LYS A 78 -3.00 9.97 -9.78
C LYS A 78 -3.00 8.46 -9.62
N LEU A 79 -3.91 7.94 -8.78
CA LEU A 79 -4.07 6.49 -8.64
C LEU A 79 -4.37 5.80 -9.97
N GLU A 80 -5.09 6.47 -10.88
CA GLU A 80 -5.36 5.95 -12.22
C GLU A 80 -4.08 5.69 -13.01
N GLN A 81 -3.12 6.63 -12.98
CA GLN A 81 -1.82 6.48 -13.66
C GLN A 81 -0.99 5.32 -13.04
N LEU A 82 -1.02 5.19 -11.71
CA LEU A 82 -0.34 4.08 -11.06
C LEU A 82 -1.01 2.74 -11.36
N LEU A 83 -2.34 2.70 -11.47
CA LEU A 83 -3.09 1.51 -11.89
C LEU A 83 -2.74 1.11 -13.33
N ASP A 84 -2.61 2.08 -14.27
CA ASP A 84 -2.16 1.82 -15.64
C ASP A 84 -0.77 1.19 -15.64
N LEU A 85 0.15 1.72 -14.83
CA LEU A 85 1.49 1.18 -14.70
C LEU A 85 1.48 -0.24 -14.11
N ALA A 86 0.66 -0.49 -13.08
CA ALA A 86 0.51 -1.80 -12.45
C ALA A 86 -0.03 -2.85 -13.45
N ILE A 87 -1.09 -2.51 -14.20
CA ILE A 87 -1.67 -3.38 -15.25
C ILE A 87 -0.63 -3.68 -16.32
N LYS A 88 0.03 -2.66 -16.86
CA LYS A 88 1.02 -2.80 -17.94
C LYS A 88 2.21 -3.66 -17.52
N SER A 89 2.70 -3.50 -16.31
CA SER A 89 3.86 -4.23 -15.78
C SER A 89 3.49 -5.55 -15.10
N LYS A 90 2.20 -5.89 -15.01
CA LYS A 90 1.67 -7.07 -14.31
C LYS A 90 2.11 -7.14 -12.84
N LYS A 91 2.05 -6.00 -12.15
CA LYS A 91 2.40 -5.86 -10.75
C LYS A 91 1.14 -5.75 -9.88
N ASP A 92 1.09 -6.46 -8.77
CA ASP A 92 0.02 -6.28 -7.78
C ASP A 92 -0.02 -4.84 -7.27
N LEU A 93 -1.19 -4.39 -6.78
CA LEU A 93 -1.34 -3.05 -6.23
C LEU A 93 -2.01 -3.07 -4.87
N VAL A 94 -1.27 -2.62 -3.85
CA VAL A 94 -1.74 -2.43 -2.48
C VAL A 94 -2.06 -0.94 -2.29
N ILE A 95 -3.32 -0.61 -1.99
CA ILE A 95 -3.81 0.77 -1.88
C ILE A 95 -4.22 1.04 -0.44
N GLU A 96 -3.51 1.94 0.24
CA GLU A 96 -3.89 2.43 1.57
C GLU A 96 -4.77 3.68 1.47
N SER A 97 -6.02 3.59 1.92
CA SER A 97 -6.86 4.78 2.13
C SER A 97 -6.49 5.46 3.44
N LYS A 98 -5.92 6.68 3.36
CA LYS A 98 -5.45 7.43 4.54
C LYS A 98 -6.60 8.03 5.34
N HIS A 99 -6.54 7.84 6.65
CA HIS A 99 -7.46 8.41 7.64
C HIS A 99 -6.70 8.96 8.86
N PRO A 100 -7.28 9.90 9.64
CA PRO A 100 -8.57 10.57 9.41
C PRO A 100 -8.54 11.57 8.24
N VAL A 101 -9.68 11.73 7.57
CA VAL A 101 -9.87 12.72 6.51
C VAL A 101 -11.22 13.44 6.69
N PRO A 102 -11.34 14.75 6.31
CA PRO A 102 -12.57 15.51 6.50
C PRO A 102 -13.78 14.92 5.75
N THR A 103 -13.53 14.22 4.64
CA THR A 103 -14.55 13.67 3.74
C THR A 103 -15.09 12.30 4.16
N GLY A 104 -14.65 11.77 5.31
CA GLY A 104 -15.08 10.46 5.79
C GLY A 104 -14.79 9.35 4.78
N GLY A 105 -15.81 8.59 4.35
CA GLY A 105 -15.67 7.45 3.42
C GLY A 105 -15.67 7.81 1.94
N GLU A 106 -15.45 9.06 1.56
CA GLU A 106 -15.47 9.48 0.15
C GLU A 106 -14.30 8.90 -0.64
N ILE A 107 -13.12 8.79 0.00
CA ILE A 107 -11.94 8.21 -0.65
C ILE A 107 -12.16 6.75 -1.04
N GLU A 108 -12.74 5.92 -0.15
CA GLU A 108 -13.02 4.52 -0.49
C GLU A 108 -14.03 4.42 -1.63
N ARG A 109 -15.09 5.25 -1.61
CA ARG A 109 -16.08 5.28 -2.71
C ARG A 109 -15.43 5.66 -4.05
N ALA A 110 -14.52 6.64 -4.05
CA ALA A 110 -13.82 7.06 -5.25
C ALA A 110 -12.89 5.95 -5.77
N VAL A 111 -12.11 5.31 -4.88
CA VAL A 111 -11.25 4.15 -5.22
C VAL A 111 -12.09 3.01 -5.79
N HIS A 112 -13.19 2.62 -5.11
CA HIS A 112 -14.06 1.54 -5.61
C HIS A 112 -14.68 1.87 -6.97
N LYS A 113 -15.07 3.14 -7.21
CA LYS A 113 -15.60 3.58 -8.51
C LYS A 113 -14.54 3.43 -9.61
N LEU A 114 -13.31 3.88 -9.35
CA LEU A 114 -12.20 3.73 -10.30
C LEU A 114 -11.92 2.26 -10.61
N LEU A 115 -11.74 1.42 -9.58
CA LEU A 115 -11.44 0.00 -9.76
C LEU A 115 -12.58 -0.73 -10.51
N LYS A 116 -13.84 -0.37 -10.21
CA LYS A 116 -15.00 -0.94 -10.92
C LYS A 116 -15.01 -0.54 -12.41
N SER A 117 -14.68 0.71 -12.75
CA SER A 117 -14.62 1.16 -14.15
C SER A 117 -13.52 0.48 -14.96
N ARG A 118 -12.48 -0.02 -14.29
CA ARG A 118 -11.30 -0.68 -14.88
C ARG A 118 -11.28 -2.20 -14.64
N SER A 119 -12.40 -2.79 -14.18
CA SER A 119 -12.45 -4.20 -13.77
C SER A 119 -12.01 -5.17 -14.87
N LYS A 120 -12.44 -4.97 -16.11
CA LYS A 120 -12.05 -5.83 -17.24
C LYS A 120 -10.53 -5.86 -17.47
N GLU A 121 -9.88 -4.69 -17.40
CA GLU A 121 -8.44 -4.58 -17.59
C GLU A 121 -7.67 -5.20 -16.43
N ILE A 122 -8.15 -5.00 -15.20
CA ILE A 122 -7.59 -5.61 -13.99
C ILE A 122 -7.69 -7.15 -14.11
N ASP A 123 -8.87 -7.68 -14.44
CA ASP A 123 -9.10 -9.12 -14.58
C ASP A 123 -8.22 -9.74 -15.68
N GLN A 124 -8.11 -9.08 -16.83
CA GLN A 124 -7.27 -9.52 -17.94
C GLN A 124 -5.77 -9.49 -17.62
N SER A 125 -5.33 -8.55 -16.80
CA SER A 125 -3.92 -8.46 -16.39
C SER A 125 -3.50 -9.53 -15.38
N GLY A 126 -4.45 -10.07 -14.63
CA GLY A 126 -4.23 -11.05 -13.58
C GLY A 126 -3.57 -10.49 -12.30
N ILE A 127 -3.50 -9.16 -12.13
CA ILE A 127 -2.92 -8.54 -10.94
C ILE A 127 -3.85 -8.64 -9.74
N GLY A 128 -3.25 -8.77 -8.55
CA GLY A 128 -3.96 -8.66 -7.28
C GLY A 128 -4.15 -7.21 -6.86
N ILE A 129 -5.38 -6.84 -6.44
CA ILE A 129 -5.66 -5.54 -5.83
C ILE A 129 -5.98 -5.76 -4.35
N PHE A 130 -5.30 -5.02 -3.48
CA PHE A 130 -5.43 -5.09 -2.02
C PHE A 130 -5.78 -3.71 -1.47
N LEU A 131 -6.88 -3.60 -0.75
CA LEU A 131 -7.36 -2.35 -0.16
C LEU A 131 -7.10 -2.37 1.35
N ILE A 132 -6.21 -1.54 1.84
CA ILE A 132 -5.81 -1.53 3.25
C ILE A 132 -6.06 -0.18 3.92
N SER A 133 -6.22 -0.15 5.24
CA SER A 133 -6.32 1.07 6.02
C SER A 133 -6.10 0.81 7.52
N PHE A 134 -5.60 1.81 8.25
CA PHE A 134 -5.61 1.84 9.72
C PHE A 134 -6.99 2.13 10.31
N SER A 135 -7.92 2.64 9.50
CA SER A 135 -9.27 2.92 9.92
C SER A 135 -10.14 1.66 9.84
N LEU A 136 -10.68 1.21 10.97
CA LEU A 136 -11.61 0.09 11.00
C LEU A 136 -12.85 0.36 10.12
N LEU A 137 -13.36 1.60 10.10
CA LEU A 137 -14.50 1.98 9.27
C LEU A 137 -14.15 1.93 7.77
N ALA A 138 -12.95 2.37 7.38
CA ALA A 138 -12.46 2.26 6.01
C ALA A 138 -12.32 0.77 5.62
N THR A 139 -11.74 -0.05 6.49
CA THR A 139 -11.61 -1.50 6.27
C THR A 139 -12.97 -2.17 6.07
N LEU A 140 -13.98 -1.81 6.88
CA LEU A 140 -15.36 -2.31 6.70
C LEU A 140 -16.00 -1.86 5.38
N ARG A 141 -15.70 -0.63 4.90
CA ARG A 141 -16.14 -0.17 3.58
C ARG A 141 -15.45 -0.94 2.47
N ASN A 142 -14.12 -1.14 2.58
CA ASN A 142 -13.32 -1.88 1.61
C ASN A 142 -13.75 -3.35 1.48
N LYS A 143 -14.25 -3.97 2.55
CA LYS A 143 -14.81 -5.33 2.52
C LYS A 143 -15.99 -5.49 1.56
N LYS A 144 -16.66 -4.39 1.17
CA LYS A 144 -17.74 -4.40 0.18
C LYS A 144 -17.25 -4.44 -1.27
N SER A 145 -15.96 -4.26 -1.50
CA SER A 145 -15.30 -4.39 -2.81
C SER A 145 -15.10 -5.87 -3.16
N PRO A 146 -15.07 -6.25 -4.45
CA PRO A 146 -14.66 -7.58 -4.86
C PRO A 146 -13.17 -7.87 -4.63
N HIS A 147 -12.38 -6.83 -4.39
CA HIS A 147 -10.95 -6.94 -4.14
C HIS A 147 -10.64 -7.31 -2.69
N GLN A 148 -9.46 -7.88 -2.44
CA GLN A 148 -9.06 -8.28 -1.11
C GLN A 148 -8.87 -7.06 -0.21
N SER A 149 -9.47 -7.06 0.98
CA SER A 149 -9.32 -5.98 1.95
C SER A 149 -8.54 -6.41 3.18
N GLY A 150 -7.76 -5.49 3.76
CA GLY A 150 -6.92 -5.73 4.92
C GLY A 150 -6.96 -4.61 5.96
N PHE A 151 -6.78 -4.99 7.21
CA PHE A 151 -6.65 -4.04 8.32
C PHE A 151 -5.17 -3.83 8.65
N LEU A 152 -4.72 -2.57 8.54
CA LEU A 152 -3.39 -2.15 8.96
C LEU A 152 -3.32 -2.05 10.48
N ILE A 153 -2.33 -2.69 11.08
CA ILE A 153 -2.16 -2.69 12.53
C ILE A 153 -0.71 -2.41 12.92
N ASN A 154 -0.53 -1.54 13.92
CA ASN A 154 0.74 -1.26 14.57
C ASN A 154 0.81 -1.79 16.03
N LYS A 155 -0.28 -2.40 16.52
CA LYS A 155 -0.37 -3.04 17.83
C LYS A 155 -1.07 -4.39 17.71
N LYS A 156 -0.51 -5.42 18.33
CA LYS A 156 -0.97 -6.81 18.25
C LYS A 156 -2.46 -7.00 18.61
N PHE A 157 -2.96 -6.29 19.61
CA PHE A 157 -4.35 -6.46 20.05
C PHE A 157 -5.38 -6.06 19.00
N LEU A 158 -5.02 -5.15 18.06
CA LEU A 158 -5.91 -4.73 16.96
C LEU A 158 -6.25 -5.88 16.01
N ALA A 159 -5.43 -6.92 15.93
CA ALA A 159 -5.74 -8.11 15.14
C ALA A 159 -7.01 -8.84 15.62
N LYS A 160 -7.43 -8.64 16.88
CA LYS A 160 -8.65 -9.26 17.44
C LYS A 160 -9.92 -8.69 16.82
N ILE A 161 -9.89 -7.42 16.41
CA ILE A 161 -11.04 -6.71 15.84
C ILE A 161 -10.96 -6.61 14.30
N ASN A 162 -9.97 -7.23 13.68
CA ASN A 162 -9.83 -7.23 12.22
C ASN A 162 -10.99 -7.99 11.55
N PRO A 163 -11.85 -7.31 10.75
CA PRO A 163 -13.03 -7.91 10.14
C PRO A 163 -12.74 -8.64 8.82
N THR A 164 -11.48 -8.66 8.37
CA THR A 164 -11.08 -9.17 7.04
C THR A 164 -10.12 -10.36 7.15
N ASP A 165 -9.89 -11.03 6.03
CA ASP A 165 -9.01 -12.19 5.95
C ASP A 165 -7.54 -11.80 5.69
N LEU A 166 -7.24 -10.51 5.63
CA LEU A 166 -5.90 -9.98 5.47
C LEU A 166 -5.53 -9.09 6.68
N VAL A 167 -4.36 -9.35 7.26
CA VAL A 167 -3.74 -8.49 8.28
C VAL A 167 -2.48 -7.87 7.66
N ALA A 168 -2.41 -6.54 7.65
CA ALA A 168 -1.19 -5.81 7.29
C ALA A 168 -0.50 -5.34 8.58
N ALA A 169 0.47 -6.11 9.07
CA ALA A 169 1.09 -5.93 10.39
C ALA A 169 2.42 -5.17 10.33
N ASN A 170 2.63 -4.25 11.27
CA ASN A 170 3.94 -3.63 11.46
C ASN A 170 4.98 -4.69 11.87
N ILE A 171 6.21 -4.60 11.33
CA ILE A 171 7.30 -5.53 11.62
C ILE A 171 7.62 -5.64 13.13
N ALA A 172 7.43 -4.57 13.90
CA ALA A 172 7.65 -4.60 15.34
C ALA A 172 6.75 -5.63 16.06
N ILE A 173 5.55 -5.92 15.53
CA ILE A 173 4.69 -6.97 16.07
C ILE A 173 5.32 -8.34 15.86
N ILE A 174 5.91 -8.57 14.70
CA ILE A 174 6.54 -9.86 14.34
C ILE A 174 7.81 -10.07 15.16
N ARG A 175 8.65 -9.02 15.30
CA ARG A 175 9.85 -9.05 16.14
C ARG A 175 9.52 -9.38 17.62
N SER A 176 8.41 -8.84 18.11
CA SER A 176 8.00 -9.05 19.52
C SER A 176 7.30 -10.40 19.78
N ASP A 177 6.72 -11.00 18.72
CA ASP A 177 5.98 -12.27 18.82
C ASP A 177 5.99 -13.02 17.48
N HIS A 178 6.95 -13.92 17.33
CA HIS A 178 7.08 -14.77 16.14
C HIS A 178 5.87 -15.69 15.93
N SER A 179 5.15 -16.04 17.00
CA SER A 179 3.93 -16.86 16.89
C SER A 179 2.75 -16.13 16.25
N PHE A 180 2.81 -14.78 16.16
CA PHE A 180 1.71 -13.96 15.64
C PHE A 180 1.27 -14.39 14.23
N VAL A 181 2.22 -14.57 13.30
CA VAL A 181 1.92 -14.96 11.91
C VAL A 181 1.18 -16.29 11.88
N LEU A 182 1.73 -17.32 12.52
CA LEU A 182 1.13 -18.65 12.58
C LEU A 182 -0.26 -18.61 13.23
N ASN A 183 -0.44 -17.79 14.27
CA ASN A 183 -1.73 -17.62 14.93
C ASN A 183 -2.77 -16.94 14.04
N GLN A 184 -2.37 -16.02 13.14
CA GLN A 184 -3.29 -15.46 12.15
C GLN A 184 -3.60 -16.48 11.04
N MET A 185 -2.61 -17.22 10.55
CA MET A 185 -2.79 -18.24 9.52
C MET A 185 -3.71 -19.37 10.00
N ARG A 186 -3.61 -19.81 11.26
CA ARG A 186 -4.54 -20.80 11.85
C ARG A 186 -5.99 -20.32 11.89
N LYS A 187 -6.21 -19.00 11.87
CA LYS A 187 -7.55 -18.37 11.74
C LYS A 187 -7.97 -18.14 10.29
N GLY A 188 -7.26 -18.71 9.32
CA GLY A 188 -7.52 -18.53 7.89
C GLY A 188 -7.12 -17.16 7.34
N LYS A 189 -6.35 -16.36 8.09
CA LYS A 189 -5.94 -15.02 7.66
C LYS A 189 -4.58 -15.04 6.96
N GLN A 190 -4.44 -14.20 5.96
CA GLN A 190 -3.16 -13.90 5.32
C GLN A 190 -2.46 -12.74 6.04
N VAL A 191 -1.14 -12.73 6.05
CA VAL A 191 -0.35 -11.67 6.69
C VAL A 191 0.57 -11.02 5.66
N ILE A 192 0.49 -9.69 5.55
CA ILE A 192 1.46 -8.82 4.89
C ILE A 192 2.19 -8.05 5.99
N VAL A 193 3.50 -7.87 5.87
CA VAL A 193 4.31 -7.19 6.89
C VAL A 193 4.93 -5.91 6.31
N TRP A 194 4.89 -4.82 7.06
CA TRP A 194 5.39 -3.48 6.69
C TRP A 194 6.12 -2.81 7.85
N THR A 195 7.07 -1.89 7.68
CA THR A 195 7.94 -1.80 6.52
C THR A 195 9.16 -2.64 6.84
N VAL A 196 9.56 -3.53 5.94
CA VAL A 196 10.60 -4.53 6.19
C VAL A 196 11.81 -4.20 5.34
N ASN A 197 12.85 -3.60 5.98
CA ASN A 197 14.06 -3.16 5.29
C ASN A 197 15.32 -3.90 5.75
N ASP A 198 15.29 -4.49 6.95
CA ASP A 198 16.45 -5.17 7.53
C ASP A 198 16.53 -6.63 7.06
N GLU A 199 17.75 -7.14 6.92
CA GLU A 199 18.03 -8.49 6.45
C GLU A 199 17.41 -9.56 7.37
N ASP A 200 17.59 -9.41 8.69
CA ASP A 200 17.07 -10.37 9.67
C ASP A 200 15.55 -10.41 9.64
N ASP A 201 14.90 -9.26 9.46
CA ASP A 201 13.44 -9.19 9.34
C ASP A 201 12.92 -9.82 8.05
N LEU A 202 13.61 -9.64 6.94
CA LEU A 202 13.25 -10.25 5.65
C LEU A 202 13.32 -11.78 5.77
N LYS A 203 14.40 -12.31 6.35
CA LYS A 203 14.56 -13.74 6.59
C LYS A 203 13.51 -14.27 7.57
N LEU A 204 13.28 -13.55 8.69
CA LEU A 204 12.23 -13.89 9.64
C LEU A 204 10.85 -13.97 8.98
N CYS A 205 10.50 -12.99 8.15
CA CYS A 205 9.23 -12.98 7.41
C CYS A 205 9.13 -14.16 6.43
N GLN A 206 10.23 -14.51 5.76
CA GLN A 206 10.30 -15.67 4.87
C GLN A 206 10.08 -16.99 5.62
N ASP A 207 10.79 -17.19 6.73
CA ASP A 207 10.71 -18.39 7.58
C ASP A 207 9.31 -18.58 8.19
N LEU A 208 8.65 -17.49 8.54
CA LEU A 208 7.28 -17.52 9.07
C LEU A 208 6.21 -17.69 7.98
N GLY A 209 6.58 -17.66 6.69
CA GLY A 209 5.67 -17.89 5.58
C GLY A 209 4.65 -16.75 5.36
N VAL A 210 5.00 -15.49 5.62
CA VAL A 210 4.11 -14.36 5.33
C VAL A 210 3.80 -14.27 3.84
N LYS A 211 2.62 -13.77 3.49
CA LYS A 211 2.19 -13.63 2.10
C LYS A 211 3.09 -12.67 1.32
N ALA A 212 3.39 -11.53 1.92
CA ALA A 212 4.22 -10.49 1.31
C ALA A 212 4.90 -9.61 2.37
N VAL A 213 5.98 -8.98 1.97
CA VAL A 213 6.61 -7.85 2.68
C VAL A 213 6.47 -6.59 1.85
N ILE A 214 6.29 -5.45 2.53
CA ILE A 214 6.33 -4.11 1.96
C ILE A 214 7.65 -3.49 2.38
N THR A 215 8.49 -3.06 1.42
CA THR A 215 9.86 -2.59 1.64
C THR A 215 10.18 -1.35 0.82
N ASP A 216 11.08 -0.52 1.35
CA ASP A 216 11.60 0.65 0.65
C ASP A 216 12.70 0.27 -0.37
N TYR A 217 13.27 -0.96 -0.27
CA TYR A 217 14.42 -1.43 -1.05
C TYR A 217 14.14 -2.76 -1.77
N PRO A 218 13.33 -2.78 -2.85
CA PRO A 218 12.94 -4.03 -3.51
C PRO A 218 14.11 -4.87 -4.02
N ALA A 219 15.12 -4.25 -4.67
CA ALA A 219 16.29 -4.96 -5.16
C ALA A 219 17.09 -5.62 -4.04
N ARG A 220 17.29 -4.89 -2.92
CA ARG A 220 17.99 -5.41 -1.74
C ARG A 220 17.24 -6.58 -1.13
N ALA A 221 15.90 -6.45 -1.00
CA ALA A 221 15.08 -7.52 -0.47
C ALA A 221 15.16 -8.79 -1.33
N ARG A 222 15.08 -8.67 -2.67
CA ARG A 222 15.25 -9.81 -3.59
C ARG A 222 16.59 -10.49 -3.41
N LYS A 223 17.67 -9.71 -3.38
CA LYS A 223 19.05 -10.25 -3.21
C LYS A 223 19.18 -11.02 -1.90
N ILE A 224 18.69 -10.47 -0.78
CA ILE A 224 18.74 -11.11 0.56
C ILE A 224 17.96 -12.42 0.57
N LEU A 225 16.80 -12.45 -0.08
CA LEU A 225 15.91 -13.61 -0.10
C LEU A 225 16.29 -14.66 -1.17
N GLY A 226 17.33 -14.41 -1.95
CA GLY A 226 17.80 -15.33 -3.01
C GLY A 226 16.81 -15.43 -4.19
N TYR A 227 16.03 -14.40 -4.47
CA TYR A 227 15.11 -14.37 -5.60
C TYR A 227 15.82 -13.89 -6.87
N PRO A 228 15.51 -14.51 -8.02
CA PRO A 228 16.11 -14.11 -9.31
C PRO A 228 15.70 -12.70 -9.74
#